data_ca40fab5983dc07274b61b2b8c8fdc15
#
_entry.id   ca40fab5983dc07274b61b2b8c8fdc15
#
_cell.length_a   1.000
_cell.length_b   1.000
_cell.length_c   1.000
_cell.angle_alpha   90.00
_cell.angle_beta   90.00
_cell.angle_gamma   90.00
#
_symmetry.space_group_name_H-M   'P 1'
#
loop_
_entity.id
_entity.type
_entity.pdbx_description
1 polymer ?
#
loop_
_entity_poly.entity_id
_entity_poly.type
_entity_poly.pdbx_seq_one_letter_code
_entity_poly.pdbx_strand_id
1 'polypeptide(L)'
;MHNIQVIIEKSNTGYSAYVPVLQGCVSTGSTVEETKQAIQEAITFHLEGLQQDGLKIPVEFPGLYHLQFTFDVETFLQHYNKIFSRRALSRLTGINESLLSQYAAGLKHPRPAQAKRIEKGLHELANELLQINL
;
A
#
# COMPACT_ATOMS: atom_id res chain seq x y z
N MET A 1 -3.25 -2.70 -19.81
CA MET A 1 -2.70 -1.85 -18.76
C MET A 1 -2.21 -2.71 -17.61
N HIS A 2 -0.97 -2.51 -17.22
CA HIS A 2 -0.36 -3.31 -16.15
C HIS A 2 -0.53 -2.66 -14.78
N ASN A 3 -0.65 -3.48 -13.77
CA ASN A 3 -0.60 -3.04 -12.38
C ASN A 3 0.82 -3.22 -11.85
N ILE A 4 1.41 -2.13 -11.39
CA ILE A 4 2.76 -2.11 -10.85
C ILE A 4 2.66 -2.08 -9.33
N GLN A 5 3.19 -3.10 -8.68
CA GLN A 5 3.18 -3.18 -7.23
C GLN A 5 4.21 -2.23 -6.64
N VAL A 6 3.77 -1.44 -5.67
CA VAL A 6 4.62 -0.60 -4.83
C VAL A 6 4.39 -1.03 -3.39
N ILE A 7 5.46 -1.38 -2.69
CA ILE A 7 5.38 -1.80 -1.29
C ILE A 7 5.75 -0.63 -0.40
N ILE A 8 4.86 -0.29 0.53
CA ILE A 8 5.07 0.78 1.50
C ILE A 8 5.20 0.17 2.88
N GLU A 9 6.29 0.49 3.57
CA GLU A 9 6.60 0.00 4.91
C GLU A 9 6.90 1.17 5.84
N LYS A 10 6.54 1.00 7.10
CA LYS A 10 6.88 1.98 8.13
C LYS A 10 8.37 1.89 8.46
N SER A 11 9.02 3.04 8.56
CA SER A 11 10.40 3.16 9.01
C SER A 11 10.46 3.90 10.35
N ASN A 12 11.64 4.03 10.95
CA ASN A 12 11.81 4.70 12.25
C ASN A 12 11.39 6.17 12.22
N THR A 13 11.55 6.84 11.08
CA THR A 13 11.33 8.30 10.95
C THR A 13 10.20 8.64 9.97
N GLY A 14 9.50 7.66 9.43
CA GLY A 14 8.45 7.88 8.45
C GLY A 14 8.11 6.59 7.72
N TYR A 15 8.13 6.65 6.39
CA TYR A 15 7.78 5.52 5.54
C TYR A 15 8.81 5.37 4.43
N SER A 16 8.96 4.15 3.94
CA SER A 16 9.74 3.85 2.75
C SER A 16 8.88 3.11 1.73
N ALA A 17 9.23 3.27 0.46
CA ALA A 17 8.54 2.59 -0.63
C ALA A 17 9.57 2.02 -1.59
N TYR A 18 9.23 0.90 -2.22
CA TYR A 18 10.05 0.33 -3.28
C TYR A 18 9.19 -0.38 -4.30
N VAL A 19 9.75 -0.53 -5.50
CA VAL A 19 9.08 -1.17 -6.63
C VAL A 19 9.83 -2.46 -6.95
N PRO A 20 9.24 -3.64 -6.64
CA PRO A 20 9.94 -4.92 -6.84
C PRO A 20 10.44 -5.15 -8.27
N VAL A 21 9.69 -4.69 -9.29
CA VAL A 21 10.06 -4.89 -10.69
C VAL A 21 11.11 -3.89 -11.19
N LEU A 22 11.45 -2.86 -10.40
CA LEU A 22 12.50 -1.89 -10.72
C LEU A 22 13.56 -1.88 -9.63
N GLN A 23 14.59 -2.69 -9.81
CA GLN A 23 15.68 -2.79 -8.84
C GLN A 23 16.33 -1.43 -8.60
N GLY A 24 16.48 -1.06 -7.34
CA GLY A 24 17.06 0.22 -6.95
C GLY A 24 16.09 1.40 -6.94
N CYS A 25 14.83 1.20 -7.35
CA CYS A 25 13.82 2.24 -7.28
C CYS A 25 13.19 2.26 -5.89
N VAL A 26 13.67 3.17 -5.04
CA VAL A 26 13.23 3.32 -3.65
C VAL A 26 12.99 4.79 -3.35
N SER A 27 12.15 5.05 -2.35
CA SER A 27 11.86 6.41 -1.91
C SER A 27 11.45 6.41 -0.45
N THR A 28 11.48 7.58 0.18
CA THR A 28 11.07 7.77 1.56
C THR A 28 10.20 9.01 1.69
N GLY A 29 9.46 9.10 2.77
CA GLY A 29 8.65 10.27 3.10
C GLY A 29 8.25 10.24 4.57
N SER A 30 7.83 11.38 5.09
CA SER A 30 7.36 11.49 6.48
C SER A 30 5.89 11.11 6.63
N THR A 31 5.13 11.15 5.54
CA THR A 31 3.73 10.70 5.49
C THR A 31 3.55 9.68 4.36
N VAL A 32 2.43 8.95 4.40
CA VAL A 32 2.08 8.01 3.33
C VAL A 32 1.91 8.76 2.01
N GLU A 33 1.24 9.91 2.02
CA GLU A 33 1.00 10.73 0.83
C GLU A 33 2.31 11.22 0.22
N GLU A 34 3.23 11.71 1.04
CA GLU A 34 4.56 12.14 0.58
C GLU A 34 5.34 10.98 -0.01
N THR A 35 5.26 9.81 0.62
CA THR A 35 5.96 8.61 0.15
C THR A 35 5.40 8.14 -1.19
N LYS A 36 4.07 8.18 -1.37
CA LYS A 36 3.44 7.86 -2.65
C LYS A 36 3.88 8.81 -3.75
N GLN A 37 3.90 10.12 -3.47
CA GLN A 37 4.35 11.13 -4.41
C GLN A 37 5.82 10.91 -4.77
N ALA A 38 6.66 10.67 -3.78
CA ALA A 38 8.09 10.47 -3.98
C ALA A 38 8.38 9.22 -4.81
N ILE A 39 7.67 8.11 -4.58
CA ILE A 39 7.90 6.89 -5.36
C ILE A 39 7.42 7.05 -6.80
N GLN A 40 6.34 7.79 -7.05
CA GLN A 40 5.89 8.09 -8.41
C GLN A 40 6.94 8.86 -9.19
N GLU A 41 7.53 9.87 -8.56
CA GLU A 41 8.62 10.65 -9.15
C GLU A 41 9.87 9.80 -9.37
N ALA A 42 10.19 8.94 -8.40
CA ALA A 42 11.32 8.03 -8.50
C ALA A 42 11.17 7.03 -9.66
N ILE A 43 9.97 6.51 -9.88
CA ILE A 43 9.68 5.61 -11.01
C ILE A 43 9.94 6.33 -12.33
N THR A 44 9.39 7.53 -12.50
CA THR A 44 9.56 8.32 -13.72
C THR A 44 11.05 8.59 -13.98
N PHE A 45 11.77 9.04 -12.96
CA PHE A 45 13.20 9.32 -13.05
C PHE A 45 14.00 8.06 -13.39
N HIS A 46 13.67 6.93 -12.75
CA HIS A 46 14.36 5.66 -12.97
C HIS A 46 14.17 5.15 -14.41
N LEU A 47 12.94 5.24 -14.94
CA LEU A 47 12.63 4.83 -16.31
C LEU A 47 13.33 5.72 -17.33
N GLU A 48 13.37 7.03 -17.11
CA GLU A 48 14.12 7.96 -17.95
C GLU A 48 15.61 7.62 -17.98
N GLY A 49 16.18 7.29 -16.82
CA GLY A 49 17.57 6.88 -16.71
C GLY A 49 17.87 5.60 -17.50
N LEU A 50 17.01 4.59 -17.39
CA LEU A 50 17.16 3.36 -18.17
C LEU A 50 17.08 3.62 -19.65
N GLN A 51 16.16 4.46 -20.08
CA GLN A 51 15.99 4.81 -21.51
C GLN A 51 17.21 5.54 -22.05
N GLN A 52 17.73 6.51 -21.30
CA GLN A 52 18.92 7.27 -21.69
C GLN A 52 20.16 6.38 -21.80
N ASP A 53 20.29 5.40 -20.91
CA ASP A 53 21.42 4.47 -20.91
C ASP A 53 21.26 3.33 -21.94
N GLY A 54 20.15 3.32 -22.68
CA GLY A 54 19.85 2.28 -23.65
C GLY A 54 19.57 0.92 -23.03
N LEU A 55 19.21 0.90 -21.75
CA LEU A 55 18.89 -0.33 -21.02
C LEU A 55 17.43 -0.71 -21.23
N LYS A 56 17.15 -1.99 -21.04
CA LYS A 56 15.82 -2.54 -21.24
C LYS A 56 14.88 -2.08 -20.12
N ILE A 57 13.71 -1.55 -20.53
CA ILE A 57 12.62 -1.22 -19.62
C ILE A 57 11.79 -2.47 -19.36
N PRO A 58 11.42 -2.79 -18.10
CA PRO A 58 10.54 -3.92 -17.82
C PRO A 58 9.23 -3.84 -18.60
N VAL A 59 8.72 -5.01 -19.00
CA VAL A 59 7.54 -5.11 -19.88
C VAL A 59 6.27 -4.49 -19.30
N GLU A 60 6.20 -4.31 -17.99
CA GLU A 60 5.08 -3.73 -17.27
C GLU A 60 4.94 -2.22 -17.51
N PHE A 61 6.02 -1.53 -17.93
CA PHE A 61 6.05 -0.07 -17.99
C PHE A 61 5.82 0.57 -19.36
N PRO A 62 6.09 -0.08 -20.49
CA PRO A 62 5.76 0.56 -21.76
C PRO A 62 4.25 0.80 -21.87
N GLY A 63 3.84 2.05 -22.11
CA GLY A 63 2.45 2.44 -22.18
C GLY A 63 1.87 2.83 -20.82
N LEU A 64 0.58 2.62 -20.64
CA LEU A 64 -0.13 3.00 -19.43
C LEU A 64 -0.01 1.91 -18.36
N TYR A 65 0.17 2.32 -17.13
CA TYR A 65 0.20 1.44 -15.97
C TYR A 65 -0.49 2.09 -14.78
N HIS A 66 -0.96 1.26 -13.85
CA HIS A 66 -1.48 1.70 -12.56
C HIS A 66 -0.54 1.29 -11.45
N LEU A 67 -0.36 2.16 -10.48
CA LEU A 67 0.34 1.80 -9.25
C LEU A 67 -0.66 1.18 -8.27
N GLN A 68 -0.28 0.05 -7.72
CA GLN A 68 -1.04 -0.64 -6.69
C GLN A 68 -0.19 -0.72 -5.43
N PHE A 69 -0.65 -0.07 -4.37
CA PHE A 69 0.13 0.07 -3.15
C PHE A 69 -0.20 -1.07 -2.19
N THR A 70 0.83 -1.73 -1.69
CA THR A 70 0.72 -2.77 -0.67
C THR A 70 1.28 -2.22 0.64
N PHE A 71 0.44 -2.20 1.66
CA PHE A 71 0.83 -1.85 3.02
C PHE A 71 0.94 -3.10 3.87
N ASP A 72 1.82 -3.07 4.89
CA ASP A 72 1.64 -4.02 5.97
C ASP A 72 0.42 -3.61 6.80
N VAL A 73 -0.10 -4.54 7.59
CA VAL A 73 -1.33 -4.31 8.38
C VAL A 73 -1.12 -3.22 9.42
N GLU A 74 0.05 -3.18 10.06
CA GLU A 74 0.37 -2.15 11.04
C GLU A 74 0.29 -0.75 10.43
N THR A 75 0.92 -0.53 9.29
CA THR A 75 0.89 0.74 8.56
C THR A 75 -0.54 1.12 8.17
N PHE A 76 -1.29 0.17 7.61
CA PHE A 76 -2.67 0.40 7.22
C PHE A 76 -3.53 0.83 8.41
N LEU A 77 -3.46 0.11 9.51
CA LEU A 77 -4.29 0.41 10.69
C LEU A 77 -3.95 1.76 11.30
N GLN A 78 -2.68 2.14 11.32
CA GLN A 78 -2.26 3.44 11.84
C GLN A 78 -2.65 4.58 10.92
N HIS A 79 -2.49 4.40 9.62
CA HIS A 79 -2.80 5.44 8.63
C HIS A 79 -4.29 5.74 8.55
N TYR A 80 -5.14 4.72 8.61
CA TYR A 80 -6.59 4.86 8.45
C TYR A 80 -7.36 4.87 9.76
N ASN A 81 -6.69 5.06 10.92
CA ASN A 81 -7.35 5.04 12.22
C ASN A 81 -8.38 6.17 12.41
N LYS A 82 -8.27 7.26 11.66
CA LYS A 82 -9.24 8.37 11.70
C LYS A 82 -10.51 8.07 10.91
N ILE A 83 -10.42 7.18 9.93
CA ILE A 83 -11.55 6.81 9.09
C ILE A 83 -12.27 5.60 9.66
N PHE A 84 -11.50 4.56 10.01
CA PHE A 84 -12.03 3.30 10.52
C PHE A 84 -11.74 3.15 12.00
N SER A 85 -12.79 3.12 12.82
CA SER A 85 -12.64 2.72 14.22
C SER A 85 -12.30 1.22 14.30
N ARG A 86 -11.73 0.80 15.42
CA ARG A 86 -11.49 -0.63 15.67
C ARG A 86 -12.78 -1.43 15.63
N ARG A 87 -13.86 -0.84 16.15
CA ARG A 87 -15.17 -1.47 16.15
C ARG A 87 -15.71 -1.66 14.72
N ALA A 88 -15.56 -0.64 13.87
CA ALA A 88 -15.98 -0.73 12.48
C ALA A 88 -15.19 -1.81 11.73
N LEU A 89 -13.86 -1.82 11.92
CA LEU A 89 -12.99 -2.83 11.31
C LEU A 89 -13.31 -4.23 11.82
N SER A 90 -13.62 -4.37 13.11
CA SER A 90 -14.03 -5.66 13.67
C SER A 90 -15.29 -6.19 12.98
N ARG A 91 -16.27 -5.33 12.72
CA ARG A 91 -17.49 -5.70 11.99
C ARG A 91 -17.20 -6.11 10.55
N LEU A 92 -16.34 -5.37 9.86
CA LEU A 92 -15.99 -5.64 8.47
C LEU A 92 -15.19 -6.92 8.30
N THR A 93 -14.32 -7.22 9.25
CA THR A 93 -13.34 -8.32 9.11
C THR A 93 -13.68 -9.56 9.91
N GLY A 94 -14.50 -9.41 10.95
CA GLY A 94 -14.79 -10.49 11.91
C GLY A 94 -13.63 -10.74 12.88
N ILE A 95 -12.63 -9.87 12.91
CA ILE A 95 -11.50 -9.93 13.85
C ILE A 95 -11.84 -9.07 15.05
N ASN A 96 -11.57 -9.55 16.28
CA ASN A 96 -11.94 -8.77 17.46
C ASN A 96 -11.10 -7.49 17.59
N GLU A 97 -11.69 -6.49 18.24
CA GLU A 97 -11.09 -5.15 18.40
C GLU A 97 -9.74 -5.19 19.12
N SER A 98 -9.62 -6.04 20.12
CA SER A 98 -8.38 -6.17 20.91
C SER A 98 -7.21 -6.66 20.04
N LEU A 99 -7.46 -7.65 19.19
CA LEU A 99 -6.45 -8.17 18.28
C LEU A 99 -6.06 -7.12 17.22
N LEU A 100 -7.04 -6.41 16.66
CA LEU A 100 -6.78 -5.32 15.73
C LEU A 100 -5.90 -4.22 16.37
N SER A 101 -6.17 -3.89 17.63
CA SER A 101 -5.34 -2.92 18.36
C SER A 101 -3.91 -3.41 18.58
N GLN A 102 -3.74 -4.71 18.83
CA GLN A 102 -2.40 -5.30 18.96
C GLN A 102 -1.63 -5.28 17.63
N TYR A 103 -2.32 -5.50 16.52
CA TYR A 103 -1.71 -5.36 15.19
C TYR A 103 -1.30 -3.91 14.92
N ALA A 104 -2.16 -2.94 15.25
CA ALA A 104 -1.86 -1.53 15.05
C ALA A 104 -0.68 -1.05 15.89
N ALA A 105 -0.51 -1.62 17.09
CA ALA A 105 0.59 -1.29 17.98
C ALA A 105 1.90 -2.02 17.65
N GLY A 106 1.87 -2.94 16.69
CA GLY A 106 3.04 -3.76 16.36
C GLY A 106 3.35 -4.86 17.36
N LEU A 107 2.44 -5.10 18.33
CA LEU A 107 2.62 -6.13 19.36
C LEU A 107 2.42 -7.54 18.84
N LYS A 108 1.59 -7.67 17.81
CA LYS A 108 1.36 -8.92 17.09
C LYS A 108 1.38 -8.63 15.59
N HIS A 109 1.82 -9.61 14.82
CA HIS A 109 1.85 -9.52 13.36
C HIS A 109 0.87 -10.54 12.78
N PRO A 110 -0.07 -10.10 11.92
CA PRO A 110 -1.02 -11.03 11.34
C PRO A 110 -0.34 -11.98 10.36
N ARG A 111 -0.81 -13.22 10.35
CA ARG A 111 -0.43 -14.17 9.32
C ARG A 111 -1.05 -13.74 7.98
N PRO A 112 -0.50 -14.20 6.84
CA PRO A 112 -1.04 -13.84 5.52
C PRO A 112 -2.55 -14.05 5.38
N ALA A 113 -3.09 -15.11 5.97
CA ALA A 113 -4.53 -15.37 5.93
C ALA A 113 -5.35 -14.28 6.64
N GLN A 114 -4.85 -13.75 7.77
CA GLN A 114 -5.51 -12.65 8.48
C GLN A 114 -5.40 -11.34 7.70
N ALA A 115 -4.24 -11.05 7.11
CA ALA A 115 -4.07 -9.88 6.27
C ALA A 115 -5.05 -9.90 5.08
N LYS A 116 -5.22 -11.04 4.44
CA LYS A 116 -6.19 -11.23 3.35
C LYS A 116 -7.63 -11.09 3.82
N ARG A 117 -7.94 -11.49 5.03
CA ARG A 117 -9.26 -11.33 5.63
C ARG A 117 -9.60 -9.85 5.83
N ILE A 118 -8.63 -9.06 6.28
CA ILE A 118 -8.79 -7.60 6.39
C ILE A 118 -9.01 -6.99 5.01
N GLU A 119 -8.16 -7.32 4.05
CA GLU A 119 -8.27 -6.85 2.66
C GLU A 119 -9.64 -7.17 2.06
N LYS A 120 -10.11 -8.39 2.24
CA LYS A 120 -11.42 -8.82 1.74
C LYS A 120 -12.55 -7.98 2.32
N GLY A 121 -12.55 -7.75 3.63
CA GLY A 121 -13.56 -6.92 4.28
C GLY A 121 -13.59 -5.49 3.73
N LEU A 122 -12.42 -4.91 3.51
CA LEU A 122 -12.30 -3.58 2.93
C LEU A 122 -12.79 -3.52 1.48
N HIS A 123 -12.43 -4.50 0.67
CA HIS A 123 -12.84 -4.56 -0.73
C HIS A 123 -14.34 -4.79 -0.89
N GLU A 124 -14.95 -5.59 -0.02
CA GLU A 124 -16.41 -5.78 -0.01
C GLU A 124 -17.12 -4.46 0.28
N LEU A 125 -16.64 -3.70 1.27
CA LEU A 125 -17.18 -2.38 1.57
C LEU A 125 -16.99 -1.41 0.39
N ALA A 126 -15.82 -1.41 -0.23
CA ALA A 126 -15.54 -0.55 -1.38
C ALA A 126 -16.51 -0.82 -2.53
N ASN A 127 -16.75 -2.09 -2.85
CA ASN A 127 -17.69 -2.48 -3.89
C ASN A 127 -19.13 -2.05 -3.56
N GLU A 128 -19.55 -2.20 -2.31
CA GLU A 128 -20.84 -1.75 -1.84
C GLU A 128 -21.01 -0.24 -1.99
N LEU A 129 -20.02 0.53 -1.57
CA LEU A 129 -20.05 1.98 -1.63
C LEU A 129 -20.08 2.51 -3.07
N LEU A 130 -19.42 1.82 -4.00
CA LEU A 130 -19.43 2.21 -5.42
C LEU A 130 -20.82 2.09 -6.05
N GLN A 131 -21.74 1.35 -5.44
CA GLN A 131 -23.11 1.16 -5.92
C GLN A 131 -24.08 2.22 -5.39
N ILE A 132 -23.62 3.10 -4.51
CA ILE A 132 -24.47 4.10 -3.86
C ILE A 132 -24.34 5.44 -4.59
N ASN A 133 -25.49 6.00 -4.95
CA ASN A 133 -25.58 7.37 -5.48
C ASN A 133 -26.27 8.25 -4.41
N LEU A 134 -25.79 9.47 -4.27
CA LEU A 134 -26.36 10.45 -3.36
C LEU A 134 -26.92 11.65 -4.11
#